data_1d07787bd754f6fa39d24a316c84b53b
#
_entry.id   1d07787bd754f6fa39d24a316c84b53b
#
_cell.length_a   1.000
_cell.length_b   1.000
_cell.length_c   1.000
_cell.angle_alpha   90.00
_cell.angle_beta   90.00
_cell.angle_gamma   90.00
#
_symmetry.space_group_name_H-M   'P 1'
#
loop_
_entity.id
_entity.type
_entity.pdbx_description
1 polymer ?
#
loop_
_entity_poly.entity_id
_entity_poly.type
_entity_poly.pdbx_seq_one_letter_code
_entity_poly.pdbx_strand_id
1 'polypeptide(L)'
;DYPGFASKGAYPIFDNVAAIFSATPGITRTATYLFACTEWVEDAFRGRELLHDIYSRLMNPTSVSLANHIVDLECGAEANQYMAWNFNSGMAAIDGILSHLVGRDDIILSSRNIYGGSFQLLHDWYAKSAKLGVALYWFDGYDQKAFSIALEEVKKNEDERLKMGRKILVYLESPCNPHGYVLDVAGISRVAHQ
;
A
#
# COMPACT_ATOMS: atom_id res chain seq x y z
N ASP A 1 10.60 -1.10 43.42
CA ASP A 1 9.44 -1.78 44.03
C ASP A 1 9.04 -3.00 43.22
N TYR A 2 8.96 -4.14 43.88
CA TYR A 2 8.59 -5.41 43.23
C TYR A 2 7.08 -5.39 42.91
N PRO A 3 6.65 -5.70 41.69
CA PRO A 3 5.23 -5.71 41.38
C PRO A 3 4.45 -6.70 42.22
N GLY A 4 3.26 -6.35 42.65
CA GLY A 4 2.36 -7.20 43.42
C GLY A 4 1.95 -8.45 42.63
N PHE A 5 1.39 -9.46 43.33
CA PHE A 5 1.03 -10.75 42.74
C PHE A 5 0.11 -10.63 41.49
N ALA A 6 -0.88 -9.76 41.55
CA ALA A 6 -1.78 -9.50 40.39
C ALA A 6 -1.06 -8.90 39.19
N SER A 7 -0.10 -8.00 39.43
CA SER A 7 0.72 -7.40 38.38
C SER A 7 1.65 -8.44 37.75
N LYS A 8 2.18 -9.40 38.50
CA LYS A 8 2.98 -10.50 37.95
C LYS A 8 2.19 -11.42 37.03
N GLY A 9 0.92 -11.63 37.32
CA GLY A 9 0.04 -12.40 36.43
C GLY A 9 -0.27 -11.69 35.13
N ALA A 10 -0.40 -10.36 35.18
CA ALA A 10 -0.65 -9.56 34.00
C ALA A 10 0.63 -9.33 33.18
N TYR A 11 1.78 -9.22 33.82
CA TYR A 11 3.08 -8.93 33.18
C TYR A 11 4.10 -10.01 33.55
N PRO A 12 4.07 -11.19 32.92
CA PRO A 12 5.03 -12.21 33.16
C PRO A 12 6.45 -11.73 32.87
N ILE A 13 7.39 -12.13 33.71
CA ILE A 13 8.81 -11.85 33.45
C ILE A 13 9.23 -12.66 32.23
N PHE A 14 9.69 -11.98 31.19
CA PHE A 14 10.25 -12.61 30.00
C PHE A 14 11.58 -11.94 29.63
N ASP A 15 12.46 -12.72 29.05
CA ASP A 15 13.76 -12.25 28.61
C ASP A 15 13.65 -11.61 27.23
N ASN A 16 13.55 -10.28 27.21
CA ASN A 16 13.51 -9.51 25.96
C ASN A 16 14.80 -9.62 25.16
N VAL A 17 15.93 -9.84 25.82
CA VAL A 17 17.23 -9.96 25.16
C VAL A 17 17.33 -11.26 24.37
N ALA A 18 16.85 -12.37 24.92
CA ALA A 18 16.83 -13.65 24.23
C ALA A 18 15.97 -13.58 22.94
N ALA A 19 14.88 -12.81 22.94
CA ALA A 19 14.03 -12.63 21.75
C ALA A 19 14.74 -11.86 20.62
N ILE A 20 15.62 -10.92 20.94
CA ILE A 20 16.40 -10.15 19.94
C ILE A 20 17.42 -11.05 19.21
N PHE A 21 17.95 -12.07 19.86
CA PHE A 21 18.92 -13.00 19.28
C PHE A 21 18.31 -14.29 18.72
N SER A 22 17.01 -14.29 18.45
CA SER A 22 16.36 -15.43 17.81
C SER A 22 16.89 -15.64 16.38
N ALA A 23 17.16 -16.90 16.02
CA ALA A 23 17.58 -17.26 14.66
C ALA A 23 16.44 -17.15 13.63
N THR A 24 15.21 -17.03 14.07
CA THR A 24 14.02 -16.85 13.24
C THR A 24 13.24 -15.62 13.68
N PRO A 25 12.52 -14.94 12.78
CA PRO A 25 11.69 -13.80 13.16
C PRO A 25 10.68 -14.20 14.23
N GLY A 26 10.65 -13.49 15.36
CA GLY A 26 9.68 -13.68 16.42
C GLY A 26 8.30 -13.14 16.03
N ILE A 27 7.24 -13.67 16.66
CA ILE A 27 5.90 -13.12 16.51
C ILE A 27 5.64 -12.10 17.62
N THR A 28 5.64 -10.82 17.29
CA THR A 28 5.37 -9.73 18.24
C THR A 28 3.86 -9.53 18.39
N ARG A 29 3.34 -9.81 19.59
CA ARG A 29 1.90 -9.75 19.89
C ARG A 29 1.49 -8.56 20.77
N THR A 30 2.42 -7.69 21.10
CA THR A 30 2.13 -6.52 21.93
C THR A 30 1.52 -5.39 21.11
N ALA A 31 0.66 -4.56 21.74
CA ALA A 31 0.18 -3.33 21.17
C ALA A 31 1.12 -2.15 21.48
N THR A 32 1.70 -2.13 22.68
CA THR A 32 2.56 -1.07 23.20
C THR A 32 3.92 -1.60 23.56
N TYR A 33 4.91 -0.73 23.59
CA TYR A 33 6.29 -1.08 23.88
C TYR A 33 6.77 -0.37 25.15
N LEU A 34 7.72 -0.99 25.86
CA LEU A 34 8.32 -0.43 27.05
C LEU A 34 9.62 0.26 26.69
N PHE A 35 9.86 1.39 27.33
CA PHE A 35 11.09 2.16 27.19
C PHE A 35 11.84 2.16 28.53
N ALA A 36 13.16 2.13 28.49
CA ALA A 36 13.98 2.11 29.69
C ALA A 36 14.00 3.47 30.40
N CYS A 37 13.87 4.56 29.66
CA CYS A 37 13.84 5.91 30.20
C CYS A 37 13.03 6.88 29.31
N THR A 38 12.73 8.04 29.83
CA THR A 38 11.92 9.08 29.14
C THR A 38 12.60 9.62 27.89
N GLU A 39 13.92 9.71 27.92
CA GLU A 39 14.71 10.20 26.77
C GLU A 39 14.53 9.28 25.56
N TRP A 40 14.47 7.97 25.73
CA TRP A 40 14.19 7.03 24.65
C TRP A 40 12.78 7.18 24.09
N VAL A 41 11.80 7.49 24.93
CA VAL A 41 10.44 7.80 24.46
C VAL A 41 10.48 9.04 23.55
N GLU A 42 11.15 10.11 23.98
CA GLU A 42 11.26 11.33 23.21
C GLU A 42 11.96 11.06 21.86
N ASP A 43 13.06 10.32 21.86
CA ASP A 43 13.81 10.00 20.64
C ASP A 43 13.01 9.14 19.68
N ALA A 44 12.26 8.15 20.18
CA ALA A 44 11.38 7.33 19.37
C ALA A 44 10.27 8.17 18.70
N PHE A 45 9.61 9.07 19.44
CA PHE A 45 8.57 9.96 18.88
C PHE A 45 9.14 10.99 17.90
N ARG A 46 10.41 11.36 18.02
CA ARG A 46 11.09 12.25 17.08
C ARG A 46 11.72 11.53 15.88
N GLY A 47 11.56 10.20 15.79
CA GLY A 47 12.16 9.39 14.73
C GLY A 47 13.70 9.33 14.78
N ARG A 48 14.31 9.54 15.95
CA ARG A 48 15.74 9.47 16.15
C ARG A 48 16.23 8.08 16.53
N GLU A 49 15.33 7.26 17.09
CA GLU A 49 15.60 5.90 17.52
C GLU A 49 15.03 4.91 16.51
N LEU A 50 15.91 4.13 15.89
CA LEU A 50 15.53 3.16 14.84
C LEU A 50 15.16 1.78 15.38
N LEU A 51 15.47 1.50 16.65
CA LEU A 51 15.31 0.15 17.24
C LEU A 51 14.04 0.02 18.09
N HIS A 52 13.34 1.12 18.37
CA HIS A 52 12.17 1.10 19.24
C HIS A 52 10.88 1.40 18.50
N ASP A 53 10.01 0.40 18.47
CA ASP A 53 8.64 0.61 18.05
C ASP A 53 7.85 1.29 19.19
N ILE A 54 6.93 2.17 18.83
CA ILE A 54 6.12 2.93 19.77
C ILE A 54 4.80 2.20 20.04
N TYR A 55 4.15 1.80 18.97
CA TYR A 55 2.83 1.20 18.98
C TYR A 55 2.60 0.35 17.73
N SER A 56 2.10 -0.88 17.89
CA SER A 56 1.97 -1.84 16.80
C SER A 56 1.06 -1.40 15.65
N ARG A 57 0.15 -0.45 15.86
CA ARG A 57 -0.64 0.14 14.78
C ARG A 57 0.23 0.96 13.82
N LEU A 58 1.28 1.59 14.33
CA LEU A 58 2.21 2.38 13.52
C LEU A 58 3.23 1.47 12.85
N MET A 59 3.91 0.66 13.64
CA MET A 59 4.88 -0.34 13.20
C MET A 59 4.89 -1.52 14.16
N ASN A 60 5.06 -2.73 13.61
CA ASN A 60 5.21 -3.94 14.37
C ASN A 60 6.32 -4.81 13.74
N PRO A 61 7.29 -5.32 14.49
CA PRO A 61 8.42 -6.08 13.95
C PRO A 61 8.01 -7.24 13.04
N THR A 62 6.94 -7.95 13.38
CA THR A 62 6.43 -9.05 12.54
C THR A 62 5.92 -8.54 11.20
N SER A 63 5.15 -7.44 11.19
CA SER A 63 4.64 -6.82 9.96
C SER A 63 5.77 -6.25 9.10
N VAL A 64 6.76 -5.61 9.73
CA VAL A 64 7.96 -5.09 9.04
C VAL A 64 8.76 -6.21 8.42
N SER A 65 8.97 -7.31 9.15
CA SER A 65 9.66 -8.50 8.62
C SER A 65 8.97 -9.07 7.39
N LEU A 66 7.62 -9.19 7.42
CA LEU A 66 6.85 -9.63 6.27
C LEU A 66 6.96 -8.64 5.10
N ALA A 67 6.83 -7.35 5.37
CA ALA A 67 6.93 -6.31 4.35
C ALA A 67 8.29 -6.35 3.62
N ASN A 68 9.39 -6.43 4.39
CA ASN A 68 10.74 -6.54 3.83
C ASN A 68 10.91 -7.79 2.99
N HIS A 69 10.38 -8.93 3.45
CA HIS A 69 10.45 -10.17 2.67
C HIS A 69 9.70 -10.08 1.35
N ILE A 70 8.53 -9.43 1.31
CA ILE A 70 7.79 -9.19 0.07
C ILE A 70 8.60 -8.27 -0.87
N VAL A 71 9.23 -7.21 -0.33
CA VAL A 71 10.10 -6.33 -1.12
C VAL A 71 11.26 -7.10 -1.75
N ASP A 72 11.91 -7.97 -0.98
CA ASP A 72 13.00 -8.81 -1.49
C ASP A 72 12.55 -9.72 -2.63
N LEU A 73 11.36 -10.32 -2.51
CA LEU A 73 10.80 -11.21 -3.53
C LEU A 73 10.39 -10.45 -4.81
N GLU A 74 9.81 -9.25 -4.68
CA GLU A 74 9.29 -8.48 -5.82
C GLU A 74 10.38 -7.66 -6.52
N CYS A 75 11.33 -7.10 -5.76
CA CYS A 75 12.29 -6.14 -6.26
C CYS A 75 13.72 -6.68 -6.40
N GLY A 76 14.04 -7.83 -5.83
CA GLY A 76 15.34 -8.49 -5.94
C GLY A 76 16.50 -7.56 -5.58
N ALA A 77 17.42 -7.37 -6.53
CA ALA A 77 18.62 -6.55 -6.31
C ALA A 77 18.33 -5.06 -6.02
N GLU A 78 17.15 -4.58 -6.34
CA GLU A 78 16.74 -3.20 -6.14
C GLU A 78 15.91 -3.00 -4.85
N ALA A 79 15.77 -4.02 -4.02
CA ALA A 79 14.94 -4.02 -2.81
C ALA A 79 15.20 -2.82 -1.87
N ASN A 80 16.43 -2.32 -1.82
CA ASN A 80 16.81 -1.16 -0.99
C ASN A 80 16.18 0.17 -1.45
N GLN A 81 15.55 0.22 -2.61
CA GLN A 81 14.86 1.41 -3.15
C GLN A 81 13.35 1.38 -2.90
N TYR A 82 12.84 0.31 -2.31
CA TYR A 82 11.41 0.06 -2.17
C TYR A 82 11.03 -0.23 -0.72
N MET A 83 9.78 0.04 -0.39
CA MET A 83 9.15 -0.37 0.86
C MET A 83 7.78 -0.97 0.56
N ALA A 84 7.32 -1.87 1.44
CA ALA A 84 5.99 -2.43 1.37
C ALA A 84 5.18 -2.03 2.61
N TRP A 85 3.87 -1.93 2.43
CA TRP A 85 2.91 -1.69 3.50
C TRP A 85 1.89 -2.82 3.56
N ASN A 86 1.67 -3.39 4.72
CA ASN A 86 0.73 -4.51 4.88
C ASN A 86 -0.66 -4.00 5.23
N PHE A 87 -1.66 -4.60 4.61
CA PHE A 87 -3.07 -4.35 4.88
C PHE A 87 -3.78 -5.64 5.29
N ASN A 88 -4.92 -5.55 5.94
CA ASN A 88 -5.72 -6.69 6.35
C ASN A 88 -6.52 -7.35 5.20
N SER A 89 -6.57 -6.72 4.03
CA SER A 89 -7.17 -7.28 2.82
C SER A 89 -6.62 -6.58 1.57
N GLY A 90 -6.69 -7.27 0.41
CA GLY A 90 -6.32 -6.66 -0.87
C GLY A 90 -7.16 -5.44 -1.21
N MET A 91 -8.47 -5.44 -0.91
CA MET A 91 -9.32 -4.27 -1.12
C MET A 91 -8.92 -3.07 -0.26
N ALA A 92 -8.50 -3.31 0.99
CA ALA A 92 -7.97 -2.25 1.84
C ALA A 92 -6.65 -1.68 1.29
N ALA A 93 -5.79 -2.51 0.71
CA ALA A 93 -4.57 -2.06 0.04
C ALA A 93 -4.90 -1.23 -1.22
N ILE A 94 -5.81 -1.70 -2.06
CA ILE A 94 -6.23 -0.98 -3.27
C ILE A 94 -6.83 0.39 -2.91
N ASP A 95 -7.78 0.43 -1.97
CA ASP A 95 -8.39 1.69 -1.55
C ASP A 95 -7.37 2.62 -0.86
N GLY A 96 -6.49 2.07 -0.04
CA GLY A 96 -5.41 2.83 0.60
C GLY A 96 -4.48 3.52 -0.40
N ILE A 97 -4.11 2.85 -1.49
CA ILE A 97 -3.29 3.44 -2.56
C ILE A 97 -4.11 4.46 -3.36
N LEU A 98 -5.30 4.09 -3.79
CA LEU A 98 -6.15 4.99 -4.59
C LEU A 98 -6.51 6.27 -3.84
N SER A 99 -6.89 6.17 -2.56
CA SER A 99 -7.22 7.33 -1.74
C SER A 99 -6.03 8.28 -1.50
N HIS A 100 -4.81 7.78 -1.63
CA HIS A 100 -3.60 8.60 -1.54
C HIS A 100 -3.23 9.26 -2.88
N LEU A 101 -3.42 8.54 -3.98
CA LEU A 101 -2.97 8.99 -5.30
C LEU A 101 -4.02 9.77 -6.10
N VAL A 102 -5.30 9.55 -5.81
CA VAL A 102 -6.42 10.11 -6.58
C VAL A 102 -7.11 11.21 -5.82
N GLY A 103 -7.11 12.39 -6.39
CA GLY A 103 -7.86 13.55 -5.89
C GLY A 103 -9.23 13.71 -6.55
N ARG A 104 -9.95 14.72 -6.08
CA ARG A 104 -11.22 15.11 -6.67
C ARG A 104 -10.99 15.57 -8.12
N ASP A 105 -11.86 15.13 -9.02
CA ASP A 105 -11.84 15.47 -10.44
C ASP A 105 -10.60 14.98 -11.22
N ASP A 106 -9.79 14.08 -10.63
CA ASP A 106 -8.74 13.39 -11.35
C ASP A 106 -9.32 12.38 -12.37
N ILE A 107 -8.47 11.75 -13.13
CA ILE A 107 -8.83 10.82 -14.19
C ILE A 107 -8.26 9.45 -13.85
N ILE A 108 -9.05 8.40 -14.02
CA ILE A 108 -8.57 7.01 -13.94
C ILE A 108 -8.80 6.35 -15.29
N LEU A 109 -7.72 5.81 -15.88
CA LEU A 109 -7.77 4.90 -17.01
C LEU A 109 -7.47 3.48 -16.53
N SER A 110 -8.48 2.64 -16.54
CA SER A 110 -8.37 1.28 -16.03
C SER A 110 -8.51 0.24 -17.14
N SER A 111 -7.77 -0.86 -17.01
CA SER A 111 -8.13 -2.08 -17.76
C SER A 111 -9.55 -2.50 -17.40
N ARG A 112 -10.32 -2.96 -18.38
CA ARG A 112 -11.65 -3.55 -18.14
C ARG A 112 -11.55 -4.91 -17.44
N ASN A 113 -10.40 -5.56 -17.55
CA ASN A 113 -10.14 -6.86 -16.94
C ASN A 113 -9.60 -6.67 -15.50
N ILE A 114 -10.49 -6.38 -14.56
CA ILE A 114 -10.18 -6.23 -13.15
C ILE A 114 -11.17 -6.99 -12.27
N TYR A 115 -10.81 -7.17 -11.00
CA TYR A 115 -11.67 -7.79 -10.01
C TYR A 115 -12.97 -7.00 -9.80
N GLY A 116 -14.09 -7.72 -9.62
CA GLY A 116 -15.41 -7.08 -9.46
C GLY A 116 -15.49 -6.09 -8.28
N GLY A 117 -14.78 -6.35 -7.18
CA GLY A 117 -14.66 -5.41 -6.06
C GLY A 117 -13.92 -4.13 -6.43
N SER A 118 -12.84 -4.23 -7.21
CA SER A 118 -12.12 -3.07 -7.74
C SER A 118 -12.99 -2.27 -8.71
N PHE A 119 -13.75 -2.95 -9.58
CA PHE A 119 -14.71 -2.29 -10.45
C PHE A 119 -15.74 -1.48 -9.65
N GLN A 120 -16.34 -2.08 -8.63
CA GLN A 120 -17.32 -1.40 -7.79
C GLN A 120 -16.72 -0.20 -7.06
N LEU A 121 -15.51 -0.34 -6.54
CA LEU A 121 -14.81 0.75 -5.87
C LEU A 121 -14.58 1.92 -6.83
N LEU A 122 -14.07 1.67 -8.02
CA LEU A 122 -13.82 2.72 -9.02
C LEU A 122 -15.13 3.35 -9.52
N HIS A 123 -16.09 2.51 -9.93
CA HIS A 123 -17.34 2.97 -10.54
C HIS A 123 -18.32 3.56 -9.53
N ASP A 124 -18.52 2.89 -8.38
CA ASP A 124 -19.58 3.25 -7.43
C ASP A 124 -19.11 4.22 -6.34
N TRP A 125 -17.81 4.41 -6.20
CA TRP A 125 -17.28 5.35 -5.23
C TRP A 125 -16.48 6.47 -5.89
N TYR A 126 -15.37 6.19 -6.57
CA TYR A 126 -14.49 7.21 -7.12
C TYR A 126 -15.13 8.03 -8.24
N ALA A 127 -15.83 7.38 -9.18
CA ALA A 127 -16.44 8.05 -10.33
C ALA A 127 -17.72 8.82 -10.00
N LYS A 128 -18.40 8.54 -8.88
CA LYS A 128 -19.63 9.27 -8.54
C LYS A 128 -19.37 10.74 -8.25
N SER A 129 -20.11 11.62 -8.94
CA SER A 129 -20.02 13.07 -8.79
C SER A 129 -20.31 13.55 -7.36
N ALA A 130 -21.20 12.85 -6.64
CA ALA A 130 -21.49 13.10 -5.24
C ALA A 130 -20.34 12.71 -4.28
N LYS A 131 -19.31 12.03 -4.78
CA LYS A 131 -18.10 11.59 -4.06
C LYS A 131 -16.90 12.38 -4.56
N LEU A 132 -16.06 11.77 -5.37
CA LEU A 132 -14.84 12.37 -5.90
C LEU A 132 -14.97 12.91 -7.32
N GLY A 133 -15.97 12.46 -8.07
CA GLY A 133 -16.22 12.92 -9.43
C GLY A 133 -15.10 12.60 -10.41
N VAL A 134 -14.35 11.54 -10.15
CA VAL A 134 -13.25 11.08 -11.00
C VAL A 134 -13.79 10.71 -12.37
N ALA A 135 -13.13 11.16 -13.44
CA ALA A 135 -13.42 10.71 -14.80
C ALA A 135 -12.85 9.30 -14.99
N LEU A 136 -13.72 8.30 -15.11
CA LEU A 136 -13.34 6.90 -15.19
C LEU A 136 -13.47 6.40 -16.63
N TYR A 137 -12.35 5.96 -17.18
CA TYR A 137 -12.24 5.38 -18.50
C TYR A 137 -11.78 3.93 -18.43
N TRP A 138 -12.20 3.15 -19.42
CA TRP A 138 -11.88 1.75 -19.55
C TRP A 138 -11.23 1.47 -20.90
N PHE A 139 -10.21 0.64 -20.90
CA PHE A 139 -9.68 0.10 -22.15
C PHE A 139 -9.82 -1.43 -22.20
N ASP A 140 -10.09 -1.91 -23.40
CA ASP A 140 -10.13 -3.33 -23.71
C ASP A 140 -8.82 -3.73 -24.39
N GLY A 141 -8.32 -4.90 -24.02
CA GLY A 141 -7.06 -5.42 -24.55
C GLY A 141 -6.02 -5.67 -23.47
N TYR A 142 -4.89 -6.19 -23.90
CA TYR A 142 -3.86 -6.72 -23.00
C TYR A 142 -2.49 -6.10 -23.23
N ASP A 143 -2.33 -5.29 -24.27
CA ASP A 143 -1.05 -4.81 -24.75
C ASP A 143 -0.94 -3.27 -24.76
N GLN A 144 0.29 -2.83 -24.98
CA GLN A 144 0.65 -1.43 -25.14
C GLN A 144 -0.18 -0.70 -26.20
N LYS A 145 -0.52 -1.35 -27.32
CA LYS A 145 -1.23 -0.72 -28.44
C LYS A 145 -2.67 -0.36 -28.05
N ALA A 146 -3.39 -1.31 -27.45
CA ALA A 146 -4.74 -1.06 -26.96
C ALA A 146 -4.77 0.06 -25.90
N PHE A 147 -3.81 0.06 -25.00
CA PHE A 147 -3.66 1.10 -23.99
C PHE A 147 -3.37 2.48 -24.61
N SER A 148 -2.45 2.56 -25.56
CA SER A 148 -2.09 3.85 -26.21
C SER A 148 -3.28 4.51 -26.91
N ILE A 149 -4.11 3.72 -27.59
CA ILE A 149 -5.32 4.23 -28.25
C ILE A 149 -6.26 4.85 -27.21
N ALA A 150 -6.51 4.15 -26.11
CA ALA A 150 -7.38 4.64 -25.05
C ALA A 150 -6.80 5.86 -24.34
N LEU A 151 -5.49 5.90 -24.12
CA LEU A 151 -4.82 7.04 -23.48
C LEU A 151 -4.96 8.32 -24.33
N GLU A 152 -4.79 8.23 -25.63
CA GLU A 152 -4.97 9.38 -26.54
C GLU A 152 -6.42 9.87 -26.57
N GLU A 153 -7.39 8.96 -26.50
CA GLU A 153 -8.80 9.33 -26.37
C GLU A 153 -9.07 10.06 -25.05
N VAL A 154 -8.54 9.56 -23.95
CA VAL A 154 -8.65 10.19 -22.62
C VAL A 154 -8.02 11.59 -22.64
N LYS A 155 -6.79 11.73 -23.15
CA LYS A 155 -6.12 13.03 -23.25
C LYS A 155 -6.95 14.05 -24.04
N LYS A 156 -7.60 13.61 -25.12
CA LYS A 156 -8.46 14.46 -25.94
C LYS A 156 -9.76 14.86 -25.22
N ASN A 157 -10.40 13.91 -24.53
CA ASN A 157 -11.69 14.15 -23.89
C ASN A 157 -11.56 14.96 -22.59
N GLU A 158 -10.43 14.85 -21.90
CA GLU A 158 -10.16 15.46 -20.60
C GLU A 158 -9.11 16.58 -20.66
N ASP A 159 -8.91 17.17 -21.83
CA ASP A 159 -7.91 18.23 -22.06
C ASP A 159 -8.06 19.40 -21.07
N GLU A 160 -9.30 19.77 -20.73
CA GLU A 160 -9.55 20.84 -19.75
C GLU A 160 -9.08 20.46 -18.35
N ARG A 161 -9.35 19.22 -17.90
CA ARG A 161 -8.88 18.73 -16.59
C ARG A 161 -7.36 18.65 -16.55
N LEU A 162 -6.74 18.18 -17.62
CA LEU A 162 -5.28 18.10 -17.72
C LEU A 162 -4.63 19.49 -17.68
N LYS A 163 -5.22 20.49 -18.36
CA LYS A 163 -4.76 21.88 -18.26
C LYS A 163 -4.92 22.49 -16.87
N MET A 164 -5.88 22.02 -16.07
CA MET A 164 -6.03 22.38 -14.67
C MET A 164 -5.06 21.63 -13.74
N GLY A 165 -4.14 20.82 -14.27
CA GLY A 165 -3.16 20.05 -13.50
C GLY A 165 -3.69 18.75 -12.91
N ARG A 166 -4.84 18.24 -13.38
CA ARG A 166 -5.34 16.92 -12.97
C ARG A 166 -4.49 15.83 -13.60
N LYS A 167 -4.41 14.70 -12.92
CA LYS A 167 -3.55 13.57 -13.32
C LYS A 167 -4.38 12.43 -13.87
N ILE A 168 -3.77 11.65 -14.76
CA ILE A 168 -4.28 10.35 -15.18
C ILE A 168 -3.59 9.28 -14.34
N LEU A 169 -4.36 8.57 -13.52
CA LEU A 169 -3.91 7.35 -12.87
C LEU A 169 -4.24 6.15 -13.75
N VAL A 170 -3.26 5.29 -14.01
CA VAL A 170 -3.47 4.03 -14.72
C VAL A 170 -3.64 2.91 -13.70
N TYR A 171 -4.76 2.18 -13.77
CA TYR A 171 -5.05 1.06 -12.90
C TYR A 171 -5.10 -0.25 -13.68
N LEU A 172 -4.30 -1.22 -13.27
CA LEU A 172 -4.15 -2.52 -13.90
C LEU A 172 -4.18 -3.64 -12.87
N GLU A 173 -4.71 -4.79 -13.26
CA GLU A 173 -4.55 -6.05 -12.53
C GLU A 173 -3.99 -7.12 -13.46
N SER A 174 -2.89 -7.75 -13.07
CA SER A 174 -2.24 -8.79 -13.88
C SER A 174 -1.55 -9.82 -12.99
N PRO A 175 -1.96 -11.12 -13.06
CA PRO A 175 -3.12 -11.63 -13.81
C PRO A 175 -4.43 -11.14 -13.20
N CYS A 176 -5.45 -10.93 -14.05
CA CYS A 176 -6.75 -10.46 -13.59
C CYS A 176 -7.63 -11.57 -12.99
N ASN A 177 -8.48 -11.22 -12.04
CA ASN A 177 -9.46 -12.12 -11.43
C ASN A 177 -10.85 -11.87 -12.05
N PRO A 178 -11.63 -12.91 -12.50
CA PRO A 178 -11.34 -14.35 -12.37
C PRO A 178 -10.66 -14.96 -13.61
N HIS A 179 -10.49 -14.23 -14.69
CA HIS A 179 -10.15 -14.79 -16.00
C HIS A 179 -8.67 -15.17 -16.17
N GLY A 180 -7.79 -14.70 -15.27
CA GLY A 180 -6.36 -14.99 -15.34
C GLY A 180 -5.62 -14.34 -16.51
N TYR A 181 -6.20 -13.32 -17.16
CA TYR A 181 -5.52 -12.61 -18.24
C TYR A 181 -4.27 -11.89 -17.74
N VAL A 182 -3.20 -11.99 -18.51
CA VAL A 182 -1.93 -11.34 -18.23
C VAL A 182 -1.76 -10.17 -19.18
N LEU A 183 -1.55 -8.97 -18.62
CA LEU A 183 -1.34 -7.74 -19.38
C LEU A 183 0.16 -7.50 -19.63
N ASP A 184 0.50 -6.83 -20.71
CA ASP A 184 1.85 -6.27 -20.94
C ASP A 184 2.07 -5.04 -20.04
N VAL A 185 2.23 -5.30 -18.73
CA VAL A 185 2.42 -4.25 -17.72
C VAL A 185 3.64 -3.39 -18.05
N ALA A 186 4.74 -3.99 -18.49
CA ALA A 186 5.96 -3.27 -18.83
C ALA A 186 5.78 -2.34 -20.04
N GLY A 187 5.09 -2.79 -21.09
CA GLY A 187 4.78 -1.97 -22.25
C GLY A 187 3.81 -0.83 -21.93
N ILE A 188 2.76 -1.13 -21.17
CA ILE A 188 1.76 -0.15 -20.72
C ILE A 188 2.43 0.93 -19.84
N SER A 189 3.25 0.52 -18.87
CA SER A 189 3.96 1.45 -17.98
C SER A 189 4.88 2.40 -18.75
N ARG A 190 5.61 1.90 -19.75
CA ARG A 190 6.48 2.76 -20.59
C ARG A 190 5.70 3.87 -21.29
N VAL A 191 4.50 3.56 -21.77
CA VAL A 191 3.64 4.57 -22.42
C VAL A 191 3.01 5.52 -21.41
N ALA A 192 2.61 5.01 -20.25
CA ALA A 192 1.97 5.82 -19.21
C ALA A 192 2.91 6.89 -18.62
N HIS A 193 4.24 6.66 -18.65
CA HIS A 193 5.25 7.57 -18.10
C HIS A 193 5.88 8.51 -19.15
N GLN A 194 5.44 8.45 -20.42
CA GLN A 194 5.82 9.40 -21.49
C GLN A 194 4.90 10.63 -21.51
#